data_151b99566199d1549d677f8c6f4ebc08
#
_entry.id   151b99566199d1549d677f8c6f4ebc08
#
_cell.length_a   1.000
_cell.length_b   1.000
_cell.length_c   1.000
_cell.angle_alpha   90.00
_cell.angle_beta   90.00
_cell.angle_gamma   90.00
#
_symmetry.space_group_name_H-M   'P 1'
#
loop_
_entity.id
_entity.type
_entity.pdbx_description
1 polymer ?
#
loop_
_entity_poly.entity_id
_entity_poly.type
_entity_poly.pdbx_seq_one_letter_code
_entity_poly.pdbx_strand_id
1 'polypeptide(L)'
;MPFLGMALPRGYHSMTEMDEYVTDVLMRDLVGHDKRPVSFLVYLWLAAEGQRLGGEVQISYQELAESIGVSKSSAQTAVGWLVRRRLLKATKATATAVPCYEVVSPWRARGVRD
;
A
#
# COMPACT_ATOMS: atom_id res chain seq x y z
N MET A 1 -1.91 13.29 21.74
CA MET A 1 -1.67 12.03 21.12
C MET A 1 -2.84 11.61 20.27
N PRO A 2 -2.62 11.24 19.07
CA PRO A 2 -3.71 10.94 18.16
C PRO A 2 -4.60 9.77 18.56
N PHE A 3 -4.14 8.92 19.46
CA PHE A 3 -4.95 7.78 19.85
C PHE A 3 -5.91 8.06 20.98
N LEU A 4 -5.92 9.28 21.47
CA LEU A 4 -6.86 9.64 22.51
C LEU A 4 -8.27 9.48 21.99
N GLY A 5 -9.10 8.80 22.75
CA GLY A 5 -10.46 8.54 22.35
C GLY A 5 -10.66 7.39 21.41
N MET A 6 -9.60 6.74 20.98
CA MET A 6 -9.69 5.59 20.10
C MET A 6 -9.40 4.32 20.87
N ALA A 7 -10.30 3.35 20.75
CA ALA A 7 -10.03 2.02 21.29
C ALA A 7 -9.03 1.33 20.38
N LEU A 8 -8.05 0.68 20.97
CA LEU A 8 -7.10 -0.11 20.18
C LEU A 8 -7.79 -1.37 19.71
N PRO A 9 -7.70 -1.69 18.41
CA PRO A 9 -8.28 -2.92 17.90
C PRO A 9 -7.58 -4.13 18.51
N ARG A 10 -8.30 -5.22 18.51
CA ARG A 10 -7.71 -6.48 18.92
C ARG A 10 -6.63 -6.87 17.94
N GLY A 11 -5.64 -7.60 18.43
CA GLY A 11 -4.61 -8.11 17.56
C GLY A 11 -3.51 -7.11 17.26
N TYR A 12 -3.48 -5.99 17.94
CA TYR A 12 -2.38 -5.05 17.76
C TYR A 12 -1.06 -5.57 18.31
N HIS A 13 -1.07 -6.77 18.86
CA HIS A 13 0.16 -7.45 19.20
C HIS A 13 0.79 -8.16 18.00
N SER A 14 0.08 -8.24 16.89
CA SER A 14 0.62 -8.79 15.65
C SER A 14 1.59 -7.81 15.01
N MET A 15 2.55 -8.35 14.27
CA MET A 15 3.55 -7.53 13.60
C MET A 15 3.57 -7.84 12.11
N THR A 16 3.84 -6.82 11.31
CA THR A 16 4.11 -6.99 9.89
C THR A 16 5.57 -6.65 9.64
N GLU A 17 6.14 -7.23 8.60
CA GLU A 17 7.52 -6.99 8.23
C GLU A 17 7.61 -6.04 7.06
N MET A 18 8.69 -5.28 7.04
CA MET A 18 8.92 -4.33 5.97
C MET A 18 10.38 -4.43 5.54
N ASP A 19 10.60 -4.59 4.24
CA ASP A 19 11.95 -4.59 3.72
C ASP A 19 12.60 -3.24 3.97
N GLU A 20 13.89 -3.27 4.28
CA GLU A 20 14.62 -2.02 4.48
C GLU A 20 14.64 -1.17 3.22
N TYR A 21 14.54 -1.79 2.06
CA TYR A 21 14.46 -1.07 0.79
C TYR A 21 13.32 -0.05 0.80
N VAL A 22 12.22 -0.39 1.47
CA VAL A 22 11.04 0.47 1.51
C VAL A 22 11.35 1.82 2.16
N THR A 23 12.05 1.80 3.28
CA THR A 23 12.41 3.04 3.97
C THR A 23 13.67 3.68 3.44
N ASP A 24 14.61 2.88 2.96
CA ASP A 24 15.91 3.42 2.55
C ASP A 24 15.90 3.97 1.13
N VAL A 25 15.08 3.40 0.25
CA VAL A 25 15.08 3.77 -1.16
C VAL A 25 13.71 4.19 -1.63
N LEU A 26 12.70 3.34 -1.44
CA LEU A 26 11.39 3.57 -2.04
C LEU A 26 10.72 4.83 -1.50
N MET A 27 10.83 5.07 -0.19
CA MET A 27 10.25 6.26 0.42
C MET A 27 10.79 7.53 -0.24
N ARG A 28 12.12 7.63 -0.30
CA ARG A 28 12.75 8.81 -0.90
C ARG A 28 12.41 8.94 -2.38
N ASP A 29 12.31 7.81 -3.07
CA ASP A 29 12.00 7.80 -4.49
C ASP A 29 10.58 8.29 -4.75
N LEU A 30 9.61 7.75 -4.05
CA LEU A 30 8.22 8.14 -4.27
C LEU A 30 7.90 9.52 -3.69
N VAL A 31 8.37 9.80 -2.50
CA VAL A 31 8.03 11.07 -1.82
C VAL A 31 8.85 12.22 -2.40
N GLY A 32 10.15 12.03 -2.53
CA GLY A 32 11.04 13.10 -2.94
C GLY A 32 11.17 13.24 -4.44
N HIS A 33 11.55 12.18 -5.11
CA HIS A 33 11.78 12.22 -6.54
C HIS A 33 10.48 12.35 -7.34
N ASP A 34 9.53 11.45 -7.08
CA ASP A 34 8.26 11.46 -7.82
C ASP A 34 7.29 12.51 -7.30
N LYS A 35 7.53 13.01 -6.09
CA LYS A 35 6.64 13.94 -5.41
C LYS A 35 5.24 13.36 -5.26
N ARG A 36 5.18 12.11 -4.86
CA ARG A 36 3.94 11.35 -4.68
C ARG A 36 3.87 10.73 -3.29
N PRO A 37 3.81 11.52 -2.23
CA PRO A 37 3.79 10.96 -0.87
C PRO A 37 2.58 10.08 -0.61
N VAL A 38 1.42 10.39 -1.19
CA VAL A 38 0.24 9.56 -1.00
C VAL A 38 0.45 8.18 -1.61
N SER A 39 1.16 8.10 -2.73
CA SER A 39 1.48 6.81 -3.34
C SER A 39 2.32 5.97 -2.41
N PHE A 40 3.28 6.57 -1.71
CA PHE A 40 4.07 5.83 -0.73
C PHE A 40 3.19 5.30 0.40
N LEU A 41 2.27 6.13 0.89
CA LEU A 41 1.38 5.72 1.96
C LEU A 41 0.46 4.58 1.52
N VAL A 42 -0.05 4.64 0.31
CA VAL A 42 -0.88 3.57 -0.24
C VAL A 42 -0.08 2.28 -0.34
N TYR A 43 1.15 2.37 -0.86
CA TYR A 43 2.01 1.19 -0.96
C TYR A 43 2.22 0.56 0.41
N LEU A 44 2.59 1.39 1.38
CA LEU A 44 2.89 0.92 2.72
C LEU A 44 1.68 0.23 3.35
N TRP A 45 0.51 0.84 3.23
CA TRP A 45 -0.70 0.28 3.82
C TRP A 45 -1.09 -1.03 3.16
N LEU A 46 -1.04 -1.08 1.84
CA LEU A 46 -1.38 -2.31 1.12
C LEU A 46 -0.38 -3.42 1.38
N ALA A 47 0.89 -3.08 1.54
CA ALA A 47 1.90 -4.07 1.85
C ALA A 47 1.63 -4.70 3.22
N ALA A 48 1.28 -3.87 4.20
CA ALA A 48 0.97 -4.39 5.54
C ALA A 48 -0.30 -5.22 5.53
N GLU A 49 -1.32 -4.74 4.83
CA GLU A 49 -2.59 -5.46 4.77
C GLU A 49 -2.44 -6.78 4.02
N GLY A 50 -1.65 -6.78 2.96
CA GLY A 50 -1.39 -8.01 2.22
C GLY A 50 -0.73 -9.07 3.06
N GLN A 51 0.19 -8.66 3.94
CA GLN A 51 0.81 -9.61 4.85
C GLN A 51 -0.21 -10.24 5.79
N ARG A 52 -1.12 -9.44 6.31
CA ARG A 52 -2.13 -9.95 7.23
C ARG A 52 -3.11 -10.90 6.55
N LEU A 53 -3.41 -10.65 5.29
CA LEU A 53 -4.36 -11.45 4.53
C LEU A 53 -3.72 -12.60 3.77
N GLY A 54 -2.41 -12.63 3.72
CA GLY A 54 -1.69 -13.70 3.04
C GLY A 54 -1.56 -13.49 1.55
N GLY A 55 -1.72 -12.27 1.06
CA GLY A 55 -1.56 -12.00 -0.37
C GLY A 55 -2.32 -10.79 -0.84
N GLU A 56 -3.32 -11.01 -1.69
CA GLU A 56 -4.05 -9.93 -2.32
C GLU A 56 -4.98 -9.21 -1.35
N VAL A 57 -5.22 -7.94 -1.62
CA VAL A 57 -6.14 -7.11 -0.86
C VAL A 57 -7.25 -6.65 -1.78
N GLN A 58 -8.48 -7.00 -1.44
CA GLN A 58 -9.65 -6.55 -2.19
C GLN A 58 -10.28 -5.39 -1.44
N ILE A 59 -10.22 -4.20 -2.02
CA ILE A 59 -10.68 -3.01 -1.32
C ILE A 59 -11.08 -1.94 -2.34
N SER A 60 -12.15 -1.20 -2.04
CA SER A 60 -12.57 -0.10 -2.88
C SER A 60 -11.69 1.12 -2.64
N TYR A 61 -11.70 2.06 -3.58
CA TYR A 61 -10.98 3.32 -3.38
C TYR A 61 -11.48 4.07 -2.17
N GLN A 62 -12.79 4.02 -1.92
CA GLN A 62 -13.37 4.70 -0.77
C GLN A 62 -12.82 4.14 0.53
N GLU A 63 -12.84 2.82 0.65
CA GLU A 63 -12.33 2.17 1.86
C GLU A 63 -10.83 2.38 2.04
N LEU A 64 -10.10 2.32 0.94
CA LEU A 64 -8.66 2.55 0.98
C LEU A 64 -8.35 3.96 1.45
N ALA A 65 -9.07 4.94 0.89
CA ALA A 65 -8.89 6.33 1.26
C ALA A 65 -9.18 6.55 2.74
N GLU A 66 -10.26 5.96 3.24
CA GLU A 66 -10.63 6.09 4.64
C GLU A 66 -9.59 5.44 5.56
N SER A 67 -9.04 4.31 5.12
CA SER A 67 -8.03 3.60 5.93
C SER A 67 -6.75 4.40 6.08
N ILE A 68 -6.40 5.17 5.07
CA ILE A 68 -5.14 5.93 5.07
C ILE A 68 -5.35 7.35 5.58
N GLY A 69 -6.56 7.89 5.40
CA GLY A 69 -6.85 9.25 5.81
C GLY A 69 -6.65 10.26 4.70
N VAL A 70 -6.94 9.89 3.47
CA VAL A 70 -6.85 10.78 2.32
C VAL A 70 -8.19 10.79 1.58
N SER A 71 -8.33 11.65 0.58
CA SER A 71 -9.54 11.68 -0.23
C SER A 71 -9.57 10.50 -1.19
N LYS A 72 -10.76 10.15 -1.64
CA LYS A 72 -10.93 9.07 -2.60
C LYS A 72 -10.15 9.35 -3.89
N SER A 73 -10.19 10.59 -4.38
CA SER A 73 -9.48 10.93 -5.60
C SER A 73 -7.97 10.85 -5.41
N SER A 74 -7.47 11.21 -4.23
CA SER A 74 -6.05 11.07 -3.94
C SER A 74 -5.64 9.61 -3.92
N ALA A 75 -6.46 8.75 -3.32
CA ALA A 75 -6.16 7.32 -3.30
C ALA A 75 -6.17 6.75 -4.72
N GLN A 76 -7.14 7.14 -5.52
CA GLN A 76 -7.24 6.66 -6.89
C GLN A 76 -6.03 7.07 -7.72
N THR A 77 -5.64 8.33 -7.62
CA THR A 77 -4.45 8.83 -8.32
C THR A 77 -3.20 8.10 -7.86
N ALA A 78 -3.10 7.88 -6.55
CA ALA A 78 -1.94 7.20 -5.99
C ALA A 78 -1.82 5.76 -6.49
N VAL A 79 -2.94 5.04 -6.54
CA VAL A 79 -2.96 3.68 -7.07
C VAL A 79 -2.51 3.66 -8.53
N GLY A 80 -3.05 4.60 -9.33
CA GLY A 80 -2.67 4.69 -10.74
C GLY A 80 -1.17 4.89 -10.92
N TRP A 81 -0.58 5.71 -10.07
CA TRP A 81 0.86 5.95 -10.13
C TRP A 81 1.65 4.69 -9.79
N LEU A 82 1.23 3.98 -8.73
CA LEU A 82 1.91 2.75 -8.33
C LEU A 82 1.84 1.67 -9.40
N VAL A 83 0.69 1.56 -10.05
CA VAL A 83 0.54 0.60 -11.15
C VAL A 83 1.49 0.97 -12.29
N ARG A 84 1.56 2.24 -12.62
CA ARG A 84 2.46 2.73 -13.67
C ARG A 84 3.92 2.47 -13.33
N ARG A 85 4.28 2.63 -12.06
CA ARG A 85 5.64 2.36 -11.59
C ARG A 85 5.91 0.87 -11.37
N ARG A 86 4.92 0.02 -11.65
CA ARG A 86 5.02 -1.43 -11.49
C ARG A 86 5.32 -1.88 -10.07
N LEU A 87 4.79 -1.12 -9.14
CA LEU A 87 4.88 -1.44 -7.71
C LEU A 87 3.60 -2.07 -7.20
N LEU A 88 2.57 -2.09 -8.02
CA LEU A 88 1.26 -2.61 -7.64
C LEU A 88 0.61 -3.24 -8.87
N LYS A 89 0.03 -4.42 -8.68
CA LYS A 89 -0.85 -5.02 -9.67
C LYS A 89 -2.28 -4.82 -9.24
N ALA A 90 -3.11 -4.40 -10.17
CA ALA A 90 -4.53 -4.18 -9.90
C ALA A 90 -5.34 -4.99 -10.89
N THR A 91 -6.29 -5.76 -10.38
CA THR A 91 -7.15 -6.58 -11.22
C THR A 91 -8.59 -6.40 -10.78
N LYS A 92 -9.52 -6.58 -11.72
CA LYS A 92 -10.96 -6.57 -11.47
C LYS A 92 -11.59 -7.73 -12.20
N ALA A 93 -12.55 -8.38 -11.55
CA ALA A 93 -13.31 -9.44 -12.20
C ALA A 93 -14.24 -8.86 -13.27
N THR A 94 -14.84 -7.70 -13.00
CA THR A 94 -15.70 -7.00 -13.94
C THR A 94 -15.45 -5.50 -13.80
N ALA A 95 -16.05 -4.72 -14.70
CA ALA A 95 -15.87 -3.27 -14.68
C ALA A 95 -16.38 -2.63 -13.39
N THR A 96 -17.39 -3.22 -12.76
CA THR A 96 -17.98 -2.68 -11.54
C THR A 96 -17.52 -3.41 -10.28
N ALA A 97 -16.65 -4.41 -10.42
CA ALA A 97 -16.19 -5.18 -9.26
C ALA A 97 -15.22 -4.36 -8.42
N VAL A 98 -15.13 -4.70 -7.14
CA VAL A 98 -14.12 -4.14 -6.26
C VAL A 98 -12.76 -4.66 -6.71
N PRO A 99 -11.78 -3.77 -6.90
CA PRO A 99 -10.49 -4.21 -7.38
C PRO A 99 -9.71 -5.01 -6.34
N CYS A 100 -8.86 -5.90 -6.82
CA CYS A 100 -7.89 -6.62 -6.02
C CYS A 100 -6.51 -6.07 -6.30
N TYR A 101 -5.72 -5.90 -5.25
CA TYR A 101 -4.39 -5.34 -5.36
C TYR A 101 -3.36 -6.31 -4.81
N GLU A 102 -2.24 -6.39 -5.51
CA GLU A 102 -1.10 -7.18 -5.07
C GLU A 102 0.13 -6.28 -5.12
N VAL A 103 0.82 -6.15 -3.98
CA VAL A 103 2.04 -5.35 -3.90
C VAL A 103 3.17 -6.10 -4.58
N VAL A 104 3.93 -5.38 -5.39
CA VAL A 104 5.08 -5.93 -6.08
C VAL A 104 6.34 -5.37 -5.46
N SER A 105 7.30 -6.25 -5.20
CA SER A 105 8.58 -5.88 -4.61
C SER A 105 9.71 -6.26 -5.57
N PRO A 106 9.92 -5.47 -6.63
CA PRO A 106 10.87 -5.87 -7.70
C PRO A 106 12.28 -6.08 -7.20
N TRP A 107 12.68 -5.37 -6.14
CA TRP A 107 14.03 -5.51 -5.59
C TRP A 107 14.28 -6.90 -5.01
N ARG A 108 13.23 -7.58 -4.58
CA ARG A 108 13.39 -8.92 -4.02
C ARG A 108 13.86 -9.93 -5.06
N ALA A 109 13.34 -9.79 -6.28
CA ALA A 109 13.75 -10.68 -7.35
C ALA A 109 15.23 -10.57 -7.63
N ARG A 110 15.79 -9.35 -7.52
CA ARG A 110 17.22 -9.15 -7.71
C ARG A 110 18.02 -9.67 -6.54
N GLY A 111 17.53 -9.39 -5.32
CA GLY A 111 18.24 -9.75 -4.11
C GLY A 111 18.37 -11.23 -3.91
N VAL A 112 17.44 -11.99 -4.45
CA VAL A 112 17.43 -13.43 -4.27
C VAL A 112 18.70 -14.10 -4.77
N ARG A 113 19.34 -13.48 -5.73
CA ARG A 113 20.53 -14.07 -6.33
C ARG A 113 21.80 -13.83 -5.56
N ASP A 114 21.74 -12.96 -4.61
CA ASP A 114 22.95 -12.56 -3.86
C ASP A 114 23.40 -13.60 -2.87
#